data_4a650bcf016d1f69bea4d33d37895567
#
_entry.id   4a650bcf016d1f69bea4d33d37895567
#
_cell.length_a   1.000
_cell.length_b   1.000
_cell.length_c   1.000
_cell.angle_alpha   90.00
_cell.angle_beta   90.00
_cell.angle_gamma   90.00
#
_symmetry.space_group_name_H-M   'P 1'
#
loop_
_entity.id
_entity.type
_entity.pdbx_description
1 polymer ?
#
loop_
_entity_poly.entity_id
_entity_poly.type
_entity_poly.pdbx_seq_one_letter_code
_entity_poly.pdbx_strand_id
1 'polypeptide(L)'
;MIGTGPDKIGTNEAAVIVVNKMALQITVICVLVLIIKVIVFNMNIAATKGKAAKIASEAGVELSSINDGGNKTGAAQNPLVAEALAATERAKNIVQNDLENIPLGLVSIVLSALIGKDAVAHIILAIIFTVGRVAHSIVYANNL
;
A
#
# COMPACT_ATOMS: atom_id res chain seq x y z
N MET A 1 21.57 15.45 -54.61
CA MET A 1 20.66 14.36 -54.17
C MET A 1 21.12 13.91 -52.78
N ILE A 2 20.45 14.34 -51.75
CA ILE A 2 20.75 13.90 -50.38
C ILE A 2 19.77 12.75 -50.09
N GLY A 3 20.32 11.52 -50.09
CA GLY A 3 19.56 10.33 -49.80
C GLY A 3 19.14 10.30 -48.33
N THR A 4 17.85 10.56 -48.06
CA THR A 4 17.23 10.28 -46.78
C THR A 4 17.08 8.77 -46.69
N GLY A 5 18.01 8.11 -45.98
CA GLY A 5 17.98 6.67 -45.77
C GLY A 5 16.71 6.26 -45.03
N PRO A 6 16.00 5.20 -45.48
CA PRO A 6 14.73 4.73 -44.90
C PRO A 6 14.85 4.09 -43.51
N ASP A 7 16.05 3.93 -42.97
CA ASP A 7 16.29 3.08 -41.77
C ASP A 7 16.05 3.77 -40.41
N LYS A 8 15.95 5.10 -40.37
CA LYS A 8 15.79 5.82 -39.08
C LYS A 8 14.35 5.87 -38.57
N ILE A 9 13.36 5.72 -39.41
CA ILE A 9 11.93 5.83 -39.00
C ILE A 9 11.49 4.55 -38.29
N GLY A 10 11.85 3.41 -38.83
CA GLY A 10 11.44 2.11 -38.23
C GLY A 10 12.07 1.80 -36.86
N THR A 11 13.28 2.29 -36.59
CA THR A 11 13.96 2.08 -35.31
C THR A 11 13.33 2.89 -34.18
N ASN A 12 12.82 4.09 -34.46
CA ASN A 12 12.15 4.93 -33.45
C ASN A 12 10.78 4.38 -33.04
N GLU A 13 10.00 3.88 -34.00
CA GLU A 13 8.70 3.27 -33.70
C GLU A 13 8.83 2.00 -32.87
N ALA A 14 9.75 1.12 -33.22
CA ALA A 14 10.03 -0.11 -32.46
C ALA A 14 10.46 0.22 -31.02
N ALA A 15 11.33 1.22 -30.81
CA ALA A 15 11.77 1.66 -29.51
C ALA A 15 10.60 2.21 -28.65
N VAL A 16 9.72 3.01 -29.25
CA VAL A 16 8.53 3.56 -28.56
C VAL A 16 7.58 2.43 -28.13
N ILE A 17 7.34 1.45 -28.99
CA ILE A 17 6.49 0.29 -28.66
C ILE A 17 7.08 -0.51 -27.49
N VAL A 18 8.38 -0.76 -27.47
CA VAL A 18 9.06 -1.48 -26.40
C VAL A 18 8.96 -0.72 -25.08
N VAL A 19 9.18 0.58 -25.06
CA VAL A 19 9.10 1.41 -23.86
C VAL A 19 7.67 1.45 -23.31
N ASN A 20 6.67 1.57 -24.17
CA ASN A 20 5.27 1.54 -23.75
C ASN A 20 4.86 0.16 -23.18
N LYS A 21 5.35 -0.92 -23.75
CA LYS A 21 5.13 -2.27 -23.21
C LYS A 21 5.76 -2.44 -21.83
N MET A 22 6.98 -1.96 -21.64
CA MET A 22 7.64 -1.95 -20.32
C MET A 22 6.87 -1.11 -19.29
N ALA A 23 6.39 0.05 -19.66
CA ALA A 23 5.59 0.91 -18.79
C ALA A 23 4.33 0.20 -18.30
N LEU A 24 3.62 -0.49 -19.20
CA LEU A 24 2.44 -1.29 -18.85
C LEU A 24 2.80 -2.45 -17.91
N GLN A 25 3.87 -3.18 -18.17
CA GLN A 25 4.30 -4.29 -17.32
C GLN A 25 4.65 -3.81 -15.92
N ILE A 26 5.40 -2.71 -15.79
CA ILE A 26 5.76 -2.13 -14.50
C ILE A 26 4.51 -1.65 -13.76
N THR A 27 3.57 -1.02 -14.45
CA THR A 27 2.28 -0.62 -13.87
C THR A 27 1.55 -1.81 -13.26
N VAL A 28 1.42 -2.90 -13.99
CA VAL A 28 0.77 -4.13 -13.49
C VAL A 28 1.49 -4.68 -12.26
N ILE A 29 2.81 -4.72 -12.27
CA ILE A 29 3.60 -5.19 -11.12
C ILE A 29 3.35 -4.26 -9.90
N CYS A 30 3.41 -2.95 -10.07
CA CYS A 30 3.15 -1.99 -9.00
C CYS A 30 1.74 -2.15 -8.41
N VAL A 31 0.73 -2.31 -9.26
CA VAL A 31 -0.65 -2.54 -8.83
C VAL A 31 -0.78 -3.84 -8.03
N LEU A 32 -0.17 -4.93 -8.50
CA LEU A 32 -0.18 -6.22 -7.79
C LEU A 32 0.50 -6.12 -6.43
N VAL A 33 1.65 -5.45 -6.33
CA VAL A 33 2.36 -5.22 -5.06
C VAL A 33 1.48 -4.46 -4.08
N LEU A 34 0.78 -3.41 -4.53
CA LEU A 34 -0.13 -2.63 -3.67
C LEU A 34 -1.34 -3.44 -3.21
N ILE A 35 -1.92 -4.26 -4.08
CA ILE A 35 -3.04 -5.16 -3.73
C ILE A 35 -2.60 -6.19 -2.68
N ILE A 36 -1.47 -6.87 -2.92
CA ILE A 36 -0.92 -7.85 -1.97
C ILE A 36 -0.65 -7.18 -0.62
N LYS A 37 -0.05 -6.00 -0.62
CA LYS A 37 0.17 -5.20 0.58
C LYS A 37 -1.13 -4.98 1.37
N VAL A 38 -2.19 -4.50 0.73
CA VAL A 38 -3.48 -4.26 1.38
C VAL A 38 -4.04 -5.55 1.98
N ILE A 39 -3.97 -6.67 1.26
CA ILE A 39 -4.42 -7.97 1.76
C ILE A 39 -3.64 -8.38 3.01
N VAL A 40 -2.30 -8.32 2.96
CA VAL A 40 -1.42 -8.69 4.08
C VAL A 40 -1.72 -7.84 5.32
N PHE A 41 -1.88 -6.53 5.18
CA PHE A 41 -2.19 -5.66 6.32
C PHE A 41 -3.61 -5.86 6.85
N ASN A 42 -4.60 -6.17 6.02
CA ASN A 42 -5.94 -6.58 6.48
C ASN A 42 -5.90 -7.90 7.29
N MET A 43 -5.13 -8.88 6.84
CA MET A 43 -4.92 -10.12 7.60
C MET A 43 -4.22 -9.83 8.94
N ASN A 44 -3.28 -8.89 8.97
CA ASN A 44 -2.61 -8.49 10.20
C ASN A 44 -3.58 -7.84 11.22
N ILE A 45 -4.57 -7.07 10.78
CA ILE A 45 -5.63 -6.56 11.69
C ILE A 45 -6.37 -7.72 12.35
N ALA A 46 -6.76 -8.74 11.60
CA ALA A 46 -7.46 -9.89 12.15
C ALA A 46 -6.58 -10.63 13.18
N ALA A 47 -5.29 -10.81 12.88
CA ALA A 47 -4.34 -11.46 13.77
C ALA A 47 -4.10 -10.65 15.05
N THR A 48 -3.93 -9.33 14.96
CA THR A 48 -3.72 -8.46 16.13
C THR A 48 -4.97 -8.38 17.00
N LYS A 49 -6.17 -8.32 16.40
CA LYS A 49 -7.44 -8.41 17.13
C LYS A 49 -7.58 -9.73 17.89
N GLY A 50 -7.25 -10.86 17.25
CA GLY A 50 -7.29 -12.16 17.89
C GLY A 50 -6.33 -12.27 19.08
N LYS A 51 -5.11 -11.74 18.95
CA LYS A 51 -4.14 -11.66 20.05
C LYS A 51 -4.64 -10.77 21.18
N ALA A 52 -5.16 -9.61 20.88
CA ALA A 52 -5.70 -8.68 21.88
C ALA A 52 -6.88 -9.31 22.64
N ALA A 53 -7.77 -10.00 21.93
CA ALA A 53 -8.90 -10.71 22.52
C ALA A 53 -8.45 -11.82 23.50
N LYS A 54 -7.43 -12.59 23.10
CA LYS A 54 -6.86 -13.63 23.96
C LYS A 54 -6.25 -13.06 25.23
N ILE A 55 -5.40 -12.02 25.10
CA ILE A 55 -4.76 -11.34 26.23
C ILE A 55 -5.81 -10.74 27.18
N ALA A 56 -6.85 -10.09 26.65
CA ALA A 56 -7.93 -9.54 27.43
C ALA A 56 -8.70 -10.60 28.20
N SER A 57 -9.01 -11.74 27.56
CA SER A 57 -9.68 -12.88 28.21
C SER A 57 -8.83 -13.47 29.34
N GLU A 58 -7.52 -13.63 29.14
CA GLU A 58 -6.59 -14.12 30.17
C GLU A 58 -6.46 -13.13 31.35
N ALA A 59 -6.60 -11.84 31.08
CA ALA A 59 -6.57 -10.76 32.06
C ALA A 59 -7.92 -10.52 32.76
N GLY A 60 -8.99 -11.25 32.41
CA GLY A 60 -10.34 -11.06 32.96
C GLY A 60 -11.00 -9.74 32.53
N VAL A 61 -10.56 -9.13 31.43
CA VAL A 61 -11.11 -7.89 30.88
C VAL A 61 -12.18 -8.21 29.84
N GLU A 62 -13.38 -7.66 30.02
CA GLU A 62 -14.50 -7.90 29.10
C GLU A 62 -14.28 -7.21 27.74
N LEU A 63 -14.37 -7.98 26.65
CA LEU A 63 -14.15 -7.54 25.27
C LEU A 63 -15.21 -6.53 24.78
N SER A 64 -16.40 -6.56 25.35
CA SER A 64 -17.48 -5.61 25.04
C SER A 64 -17.09 -4.16 25.32
N SER A 65 -16.28 -3.93 26.35
CA SER A 65 -15.76 -2.62 26.72
C SER A 65 -14.72 -2.06 25.74
N ILE A 66 -14.17 -2.92 24.87
CA ILE A 66 -13.08 -2.60 23.94
C ILE A 66 -13.60 -2.13 22.56
N ASN A 67 -14.77 -2.64 22.13
CA ASN A 67 -15.29 -2.37 20.79
C ASN A 67 -16.03 -1.03 20.64
N ASP A 68 -16.54 -0.44 21.70
CA ASP A 68 -17.44 0.73 21.64
C ASP A 68 -16.77 2.09 21.90
N GLY A 69 -15.44 2.17 21.88
CA GLY A 69 -14.75 3.45 22.21
C GLY A 69 -15.02 3.95 23.63
N GLY A 70 -15.81 3.22 24.40
CA GLY A 70 -16.23 3.50 25.75
C GLY A 70 -15.45 2.69 26.77
N ASN A 71 -14.75 3.40 27.59
CA ASN A 71 -14.10 2.96 28.82
C ASN A 71 -12.74 2.24 28.67
N LYS A 72 -11.74 3.05 28.36
CA LYS A 72 -10.31 2.67 28.44
C LYS A 72 -9.85 2.34 29.88
N THR A 73 -10.73 2.41 30.87
CA THR A 73 -10.39 2.26 32.30
C THR A 73 -9.96 0.85 32.67
N GLY A 74 -10.59 -0.20 32.14
CA GLY A 74 -10.17 -1.57 32.41
C GLY A 74 -8.91 -1.98 31.65
N ALA A 75 -8.78 -1.53 30.39
CA ALA A 75 -7.61 -1.80 29.56
C ALA A 75 -6.37 -1.02 30.03
N ALA A 76 -6.54 0.18 30.59
CA ALA A 76 -5.45 0.99 31.12
C ALA A 76 -4.81 0.40 32.39
N GLN A 77 -5.49 -0.51 33.07
CA GLN A 77 -4.97 -1.16 34.28
C GLN A 77 -4.03 -2.34 33.98
N ASN A 78 -4.11 -2.92 32.77
CA ASN A 78 -3.23 -4.00 32.36
C ASN A 78 -2.35 -3.56 31.18
N PRO A 79 -1.04 -3.39 31.37
CA PRO A 79 -0.14 -2.86 30.33
C PRO A 79 -0.07 -3.78 29.10
N LEU A 80 -0.23 -5.10 29.26
CA LEU A 80 -0.21 -6.03 28.12
C LEU A 80 -1.46 -5.89 27.25
N VAL A 81 -2.63 -5.65 27.87
CA VAL A 81 -3.88 -5.38 27.16
C VAL A 81 -3.79 -4.06 26.41
N ALA A 82 -3.26 -3.02 27.07
CA ALA A 82 -3.08 -1.69 26.46
C ALA A 82 -2.15 -1.74 25.24
N GLU A 83 -1.04 -2.47 25.33
CA GLU A 83 -0.10 -2.66 24.21
C GLU A 83 -0.74 -3.41 23.05
N ALA A 84 -1.45 -4.50 23.31
CA ALA A 84 -2.13 -5.29 22.29
C ALA A 84 -3.22 -4.47 21.55
N LEU A 85 -3.95 -3.62 22.28
CA LEU A 85 -4.91 -2.69 21.69
C LEU A 85 -4.24 -1.62 20.85
N ALA A 86 -3.14 -1.05 21.32
CA ALA A 86 -2.36 -0.07 20.57
C ALA A 86 -1.82 -0.67 19.26
N ALA A 87 -1.35 -1.93 19.28
CA ALA A 87 -0.92 -2.63 18.08
C ALA A 87 -2.08 -2.84 17.08
N THR A 88 -3.28 -3.14 17.56
CA THR A 88 -4.48 -3.27 16.73
C THR A 88 -4.87 -1.93 16.10
N GLU A 89 -4.80 -0.86 16.88
CA GLU A 89 -5.13 0.50 16.41
C GLU A 89 -4.12 0.95 15.34
N ARG A 90 -2.83 0.70 15.52
CA ARG A 90 -1.82 0.97 14.49
C ARG A 90 -2.11 0.21 13.19
N ALA A 91 -2.45 -1.08 13.29
CA ALA A 91 -2.79 -1.88 12.12
C ALA A 91 -4.01 -1.32 11.37
N LYS A 92 -5.05 -0.89 12.08
CA LYS A 92 -6.22 -0.22 11.49
C LYS A 92 -5.83 1.08 10.78
N ASN A 93 -5.04 1.93 11.42
CA ASN A 93 -4.64 3.22 10.87
C ASN A 93 -3.80 3.07 9.59
N ILE A 94 -2.96 2.03 9.49
CA ILE A 94 -2.23 1.71 8.26
C ILE A 94 -3.22 1.39 7.14
N VAL A 95 -4.18 0.51 7.38
CA VAL A 95 -5.16 0.11 6.36
C VAL A 95 -6.07 1.28 5.98
N GLN A 96 -6.52 2.08 6.95
CA GLN A 96 -7.34 3.27 6.68
C GLN A 96 -6.60 4.25 5.76
N ASN A 97 -5.34 4.54 6.08
CA ASN A 97 -4.50 5.39 5.25
C ASN A 97 -4.25 4.81 3.85
N ASP A 98 -4.15 3.48 3.73
CA ASP A 98 -4.03 2.81 2.44
C ASP A 98 -5.31 2.90 1.62
N LEU A 99 -6.48 2.71 2.23
CA LEU A 99 -7.79 2.81 1.57
C LEU A 99 -8.06 4.22 1.03
N GLU A 100 -7.53 5.26 1.67
CA GLU A 100 -7.66 6.64 1.22
C GLU A 100 -6.70 6.97 0.06
N ASN A 101 -5.46 6.54 0.15
CA ASN A 101 -4.39 7.00 -0.75
C ASN A 101 -4.11 6.05 -1.94
N ILE A 102 -4.26 4.73 -1.75
CA ILE A 102 -3.96 3.79 -2.84
C ILE A 102 -4.93 3.94 -4.01
N PRO A 103 -6.27 4.08 -3.83
CA PRO A 103 -7.17 4.28 -4.96
C PRO A 103 -6.85 5.53 -5.78
N LEU A 104 -6.54 6.65 -5.12
CA LEU A 104 -6.14 7.90 -5.79
C LEU A 104 -4.84 7.73 -6.57
N GLY A 105 -3.85 7.08 -5.96
CA GLY A 105 -2.58 6.77 -6.61
C GLY A 105 -2.75 5.83 -7.80
N LEU A 106 -3.58 4.79 -7.68
CA LEU A 106 -3.86 3.86 -8.78
C LEU A 106 -4.54 4.56 -9.96
N VAL A 107 -5.54 5.41 -9.69
CA VAL A 107 -6.19 6.21 -10.74
C VAL A 107 -5.16 7.09 -11.45
N SER A 108 -4.29 7.77 -10.70
CA SER A 108 -3.24 8.62 -11.26
C SER A 108 -2.25 7.84 -12.12
N ILE A 109 -1.82 6.65 -11.67
CA ILE A 109 -0.90 5.77 -12.40
C ILE A 109 -1.56 5.28 -13.70
N VAL A 110 -2.82 4.81 -13.63
CA VAL A 110 -3.54 4.32 -14.80
C VAL A 110 -3.78 5.44 -15.82
N LEU A 111 -4.23 6.61 -15.38
CA LEU A 111 -4.42 7.77 -16.25
C LEU A 111 -3.12 8.20 -16.92
N SER A 112 -2.00 8.23 -16.17
CA SER A 112 -0.67 8.54 -16.71
C SER A 112 -0.26 7.53 -17.79
N ALA A 113 -0.52 6.24 -17.59
CA ALA A 113 -0.26 5.20 -18.59
C ALA A 113 -1.10 5.37 -19.86
N LEU A 114 -2.38 5.76 -19.72
CA LEU A 114 -3.30 5.97 -20.84
C LEU A 114 -2.96 7.22 -21.66
N ILE A 115 -2.49 8.29 -21.02
CA ILE A 115 -2.09 9.53 -21.70
C ILE A 115 -0.80 9.32 -22.50
N GLY A 116 0.09 8.44 -22.08
CA GLY A 116 1.21 7.92 -22.87
C GLY A 116 2.27 8.91 -23.32
N LYS A 117 2.31 10.14 -22.78
CA LYS A 117 3.23 11.18 -23.27
C LYS A 117 4.69 10.97 -22.88
N ASP A 118 4.95 10.38 -21.71
CA ASP A 118 6.31 10.11 -21.22
C ASP A 118 6.32 8.80 -20.40
N ALA A 119 6.62 7.71 -21.07
CA ALA A 119 6.64 6.40 -20.45
C ALA A 119 7.73 6.27 -19.38
N VAL A 120 8.86 6.99 -19.49
CA VAL A 120 9.95 6.92 -18.52
C VAL A 120 9.54 7.65 -17.23
N ALA A 121 8.99 8.84 -17.33
CA ALA A 121 8.46 9.58 -16.19
C ALA A 121 7.34 8.79 -15.48
N HIS A 122 6.45 8.15 -16.24
CA HIS A 122 5.41 7.29 -15.72
C HIS A 122 5.98 6.13 -14.89
N ILE A 123 6.97 5.40 -15.42
CA ILE A 123 7.63 4.29 -14.73
C ILE A 123 8.23 4.75 -13.40
N ILE A 124 8.98 5.86 -13.41
CA ILE A 124 9.63 6.42 -12.23
C ILE A 124 8.59 6.78 -11.17
N LEU A 125 7.53 7.47 -11.52
CA LEU A 125 6.47 7.88 -10.60
C LEU A 125 5.72 6.69 -10.01
N ALA A 126 5.42 5.67 -10.82
CA ALA A 126 4.77 4.44 -10.35
C ALA A 126 5.62 3.69 -9.33
N ILE A 127 6.93 3.58 -9.58
CA ILE A 127 7.87 2.94 -8.66
C ILE A 127 7.98 3.74 -7.36
N ILE A 128 8.21 5.07 -7.45
CA ILE A 128 8.34 5.94 -6.26
C ILE A 128 7.07 5.87 -5.41
N PHE A 129 5.89 5.95 -6.02
CA PHE A 129 4.63 5.83 -5.29
C PHE A 129 4.53 4.48 -4.57
N THR A 130 4.78 3.38 -5.27
CA THR A 130 4.67 2.02 -4.73
C THR A 130 5.65 1.79 -3.59
N VAL A 131 6.92 2.14 -3.77
CA VAL A 131 7.96 2.03 -2.74
C VAL A 131 7.63 2.90 -1.54
N GLY A 132 7.20 4.14 -1.77
CA GLY A 132 6.79 5.05 -0.70
C GLY A 132 5.63 4.50 0.14
N ARG A 133 4.63 3.91 -0.51
CA ARG A 133 3.49 3.29 0.21
C ARG A 133 3.88 2.06 1.01
N VAL A 134 4.79 1.23 0.51
CA VAL A 134 5.33 0.07 1.24
C VAL A 134 6.18 0.53 2.43
N ALA A 135 7.12 1.44 2.19
CA ALA A 135 8.00 1.98 3.23
C ALA A 135 7.21 2.65 4.36
N HIS A 136 6.22 3.50 4.03
CA HIS A 136 5.34 4.13 5.01
C HIS A 136 4.69 3.09 5.95
N SER A 137 4.16 2.01 5.40
CA SER A 137 3.50 0.98 6.22
C SER A 137 4.48 0.23 7.13
N ILE A 138 5.70 -0.03 6.65
CA ILE A 138 6.74 -0.69 7.44
C ILE A 138 7.18 0.20 8.60
N VAL A 139 7.46 1.48 8.33
CA VAL A 139 7.87 2.46 9.35
C VAL A 139 6.79 2.58 10.42
N TYR A 140 5.52 2.75 10.00
CA TYR A 140 4.41 2.92 10.93
C TYR A 140 4.12 1.66 11.75
N ALA A 141 4.28 0.47 11.16
CA ALA A 141 4.10 -0.81 11.87
C ALA A 141 5.16 -1.02 12.96
N ASN A 142 6.39 -0.52 12.75
CA ASN A 142 7.52 -0.69 13.68
C ASN A 142 7.68 0.44 14.70
N ASN A 143 6.78 1.43 14.74
CA ASN A 143 6.89 2.63 15.62
C ASN A 143 8.16 3.45 15.37
N LEU A 144 8.66 3.50 14.13
CA LEU A 144 9.80 4.31 13.73
C LEU A 144 9.39 5.71 13.30
#